data_555c9ce25dd928ae5eea49a65fbe5abb
#
_entry.id   555c9ce25dd928ae5eea49a65fbe5abb
#
_cell.length_a   1.000
_cell.length_b   1.000
_cell.length_c   1.000
_cell.angle_alpha   90.00
_cell.angle_beta   90.00
_cell.angle_gamma   90.00
#
_symmetry.space_group_name_H-M   'P 1'
#
loop_
_entity.id
_entity.type
_entity.pdbx_description
1 polymer ?
#
loop_
_entity_poly.entity_id
_entity_poly.type
_entity_poly.pdbx_seq_one_letter_code
_entity_poly.pdbx_strand_id
1 'polypeptide(L)'
;MTLLELTDVTASYGPVQVLESVSLSVPEGGAVGILGANGAGKTTTLRAISGTVRAGGRITFDGDDIRGLGPDRVAARGIAHVPEGRGTLSQLTVRENLKVGAYLRKDRKAIASDIDYCLDLFPQLKNRIASSAAALSGGEQQMLAVGRAFMARPRLLLLDEASLGLAPSTAKTVYEAIGRLRRESGIAMLIVEQNANLAFTLVDTATVLETGRNALTGTSAELKGMDEIRRAYLGG
;
A
#
# COMPACT_ATOMS: atom_id res chain seq x y z
N MET A 1 14.13 4.66 -13.32
CA MET A 1 14.59 3.27 -13.10
C MET A 1 13.46 2.46 -12.49
N THR A 2 13.41 1.14 -12.72
CA THR A 2 12.43 0.25 -12.09
C THR A 2 12.88 -0.06 -10.67
N LEU A 3 12.01 0.20 -9.69
CA LEU A 3 12.29 -0.08 -8.27
C LEU A 3 11.81 -1.46 -7.86
N LEU A 4 10.58 -1.84 -8.26
CA LEU A 4 10.00 -3.16 -8.04
C LEU A 4 9.63 -3.77 -9.38
N GLU A 5 9.93 -5.04 -9.59
CA GLU A 5 9.53 -5.79 -10.78
C GLU A 5 9.03 -7.19 -10.41
N LEU A 6 7.86 -7.52 -10.90
CA LEU A 6 7.24 -8.84 -10.83
C LEU A 6 7.23 -9.44 -12.23
N THR A 7 7.71 -10.68 -12.38
CA THR A 7 7.68 -11.42 -13.65
C THR A 7 7.08 -12.80 -13.40
N ASP A 8 5.94 -13.06 -14.02
CA ASP A 8 5.21 -14.33 -13.97
C ASP A 8 5.02 -14.87 -12.54
N VAL A 9 4.66 -13.96 -11.61
CA VAL A 9 4.52 -14.31 -10.22
C VAL A 9 3.31 -15.20 -10.01
N THR A 10 3.55 -16.32 -9.34
CA THR A 10 2.52 -17.28 -8.89
C THR A 10 2.47 -17.34 -7.39
N ALA A 11 1.30 -17.61 -6.80
CA ALA A 11 1.17 -17.84 -5.36
C ALA A 11 0.00 -18.75 -5.04
N SER A 12 0.13 -19.55 -3.97
CA SER A 12 -0.88 -20.51 -3.55
C SER A 12 -1.05 -20.54 -2.03
N TYR A 13 -2.26 -20.81 -1.58
CA TYR A 13 -2.59 -21.15 -0.20
C TYR A 13 -2.96 -22.62 -0.12
N GLY A 14 -2.01 -23.45 0.35
CA GLY A 14 -2.16 -24.89 0.27
C GLY A 14 -2.35 -25.36 -1.17
N PRO A 15 -3.42 -26.11 -1.48
CA PRO A 15 -3.68 -26.60 -2.85
C PRO A 15 -4.31 -25.54 -3.78
N VAL A 16 -4.73 -24.39 -3.25
CA VAL A 16 -5.45 -23.36 -4.02
C VAL A 16 -4.45 -22.35 -4.58
N GLN A 17 -4.27 -22.36 -5.88
CA GLN A 17 -3.51 -21.34 -6.59
C GLN A 17 -4.37 -20.08 -6.75
N VAL A 18 -3.84 -18.92 -6.31
CA VAL A 18 -4.51 -17.61 -6.35
C VAL A 18 -3.86 -16.68 -7.37
N LEU A 19 -2.54 -16.70 -7.47
CA LEU A 19 -1.84 -16.01 -8.55
C LEU A 19 -1.32 -17.04 -9.55
N GLU A 20 -1.68 -16.85 -10.82
CA GLU A 20 -1.31 -17.77 -11.90
C GLU A 20 -0.13 -17.25 -12.72
N SER A 21 -0.10 -15.95 -13.03
CA SER A 21 0.98 -15.25 -13.69
C SER A 21 0.72 -13.74 -13.58
N VAL A 22 1.34 -13.09 -12.59
CA VAL A 22 1.21 -11.65 -12.38
C VAL A 22 2.55 -10.98 -12.70
N SER A 23 2.52 -10.05 -13.65
CA SER A 23 3.68 -9.26 -14.05
C SER A 23 3.35 -7.77 -13.96
N LEU A 24 4.16 -6.99 -13.27
CA LEU A 24 4.05 -5.55 -13.19
C LEU A 24 5.39 -4.92 -12.78
N SER A 25 5.53 -3.64 -13.00
CA SER A 25 6.70 -2.88 -12.53
C SER A 25 6.27 -1.57 -11.86
N VAL A 26 7.00 -1.19 -10.80
CA VAL A 26 6.84 0.10 -10.13
C VAL A 26 8.13 0.88 -10.33
N PRO A 27 8.10 2.03 -11.02
CA PRO A 27 9.26 2.88 -11.15
C PRO A 27 9.59 3.59 -9.84
N GLU A 28 10.83 4.04 -9.68
CA GLU A 28 11.22 4.84 -8.52
C GLU A 28 10.39 6.14 -8.45
N GLY A 29 9.80 6.44 -7.28
CA GLY A 29 8.87 7.56 -7.09
C GLY A 29 7.53 7.44 -7.82
N GLY A 30 7.33 6.38 -8.61
CA GLY A 30 6.08 6.11 -9.33
C GLY A 30 4.99 5.53 -8.43
N ALA A 31 3.74 5.66 -8.85
CA ALA A 31 2.62 5.01 -8.20
C ALA A 31 1.87 4.12 -9.20
N VAL A 32 1.73 2.85 -8.85
CA VAL A 32 1.07 1.83 -9.67
C VAL A 32 -0.13 1.27 -8.94
N GLY A 33 -1.24 1.10 -9.64
CA GLY A 33 -2.47 0.51 -9.13
C GLY A 33 -2.61 -0.96 -9.50
N ILE A 34 -3.18 -1.73 -8.60
CA ILE A 34 -3.75 -3.04 -8.90
C ILE A 34 -5.25 -2.95 -8.63
N LEU A 35 -6.05 -3.07 -9.67
CA LEU A 35 -7.50 -3.06 -9.63
C LEU A 35 -8.04 -4.47 -9.86
N GLY A 36 -9.26 -4.73 -9.45
CA GLY A 36 -9.91 -6.02 -9.69
C GLY A 36 -10.99 -6.31 -8.67
N ALA A 37 -11.85 -7.27 -8.97
CA ALA A 37 -12.89 -7.75 -8.07
C ALA A 37 -12.29 -8.42 -6.81
N ASN A 38 -13.15 -8.68 -5.81
CA ASN A 38 -12.75 -9.48 -4.66
C ASN A 38 -12.36 -10.90 -5.10
N GLY A 39 -11.25 -11.40 -4.58
CA GLY A 39 -10.71 -12.70 -4.98
C GLY A 39 -9.84 -12.69 -6.25
N ALA A 40 -9.66 -11.56 -6.94
CA ALA A 40 -8.83 -11.48 -8.14
C ALA A 40 -7.32 -11.70 -7.89
N GLY A 41 -6.87 -11.71 -6.63
CA GLY A 41 -5.45 -11.91 -6.29
C GLY A 41 -4.72 -10.66 -5.81
N LYS A 42 -5.39 -9.51 -5.69
CA LYS A 42 -4.80 -8.22 -5.33
C LYS A 42 -3.97 -8.26 -4.03
N THR A 43 -4.61 -8.58 -2.90
CA THR A 43 -3.95 -8.72 -1.59
C THR A 43 -2.85 -9.79 -1.62
N THR A 44 -3.07 -10.89 -2.36
CA THR A 44 -2.08 -11.96 -2.50
C THR A 44 -0.83 -11.48 -3.21
N THR A 45 -0.96 -10.57 -4.19
CA THR A 45 0.19 -9.93 -4.84
C THR A 45 1.02 -9.12 -3.85
N LEU A 46 0.38 -8.30 -2.99
CA LEU A 46 1.10 -7.57 -1.94
C LEU A 46 1.74 -8.50 -0.92
N ARG A 47 1.07 -9.60 -0.56
CA ARG A 47 1.62 -10.62 0.35
C ARG A 47 2.80 -11.37 -0.26
N ALA A 48 2.81 -11.62 -1.57
CA ALA A 48 3.96 -12.20 -2.26
C ALA A 48 5.18 -11.26 -2.20
N ILE A 49 4.97 -9.96 -2.44
CA ILE A 49 6.02 -8.95 -2.34
C ILE A 49 6.54 -8.81 -0.91
N SER A 50 5.64 -8.73 0.08
CA SER A 50 6.00 -8.56 1.50
C SER A 50 6.55 -9.83 2.16
N GLY A 51 6.64 -10.95 1.44
CA GLY A 51 7.21 -12.22 1.94
C GLY A 51 6.31 -12.96 2.93
N THR A 52 5.01 -12.64 2.98
CA THR A 52 4.03 -13.29 3.88
C THR A 52 3.30 -14.47 3.23
N VAL A 53 3.48 -14.68 1.92
CA VAL A 53 3.04 -15.88 1.19
C VAL A 53 4.17 -16.37 0.30
N ARG A 54 4.26 -17.68 0.10
CA ARG A 54 5.24 -18.25 -0.84
C ARG A 54 4.84 -17.93 -2.28
N ALA A 55 5.80 -17.45 -3.05
CA ALA A 55 5.61 -17.08 -4.44
C ALA A 55 6.58 -17.84 -5.35
N GLY A 56 6.12 -18.17 -6.58
CA GLY A 56 6.94 -18.56 -7.72
C GLY A 56 7.17 -17.36 -8.66
N GLY A 57 7.84 -17.60 -9.79
CA GLY A 57 8.22 -16.53 -10.70
C GLY A 57 9.41 -15.72 -10.18
N ARG A 58 9.48 -14.43 -10.52
CA ARG A 58 10.55 -13.54 -10.09
C ARG A 58 10.00 -12.28 -9.45
N ILE A 59 10.56 -11.86 -8.32
CA ILE A 59 10.25 -10.60 -7.64
C ILE A 59 11.57 -9.92 -7.33
N THR A 60 11.85 -8.80 -7.98
CA THR A 60 13.06 -8.01 -7.71
C THR A 60 12.73 -6.65 -7.15
N PHE A 61 13.54 -6.20 -6.19
CA PHE A 61 13.48 -4.86 -5.61
C PHE A 61 14.87 -4.24 -5.69
N ASP A 62 14.97 -3.09 -6.36
CA ASP A 62 16.24 -2.40 -6.64
C ASP A 62 17.26 -3.32 -7.33
N GLY A 63 16.78 -4.18 -8.23
CA GLY A 63 17.57 -5.17 -8.96
C GLY A 63 17.84 -6.48 -8.22
N ASP A 64 17.68 -6.53 -6.91
CA ASP A 64 17.89 -7.73 -6.09
C ASP A 64 16.66 -8.63 -6.03
N ASP A 65 16.84 -9.95 -6.14
CA ASP A 65 15.75 -10.91 -5.91
C ASP A 65 15.36 -10.91 -4.42
N ILE A 66 14.09 -10.61 -4.15
CA ILE A 66 13.51 -10.62 -2.81
C ILE A 66 12.57 -11.80 -2.57
N ARG A 67 12.34 -12.62 -3.59
CA ARG A 67 11.49 -13.81 -3.48
C ARG A 67 12.02 -14.76 -2.41
N GLY A 68 11.11 -15.19 -1.53
CA GLY A 68 11.45 -16.11 -0.43
C GLY A 68 12.14 -15.46 0.77
N LEU A 69 12.37 -14.15 0.75
CA LEU A 69 12.74 -13.42 1.96
C LEU A 69 11.56 -13.37 2.93
N GLY A 70 11.84 -13.48 4.23
CA GLY A 70 10.83 -13.22 5.26
C GLY A 70 10.44 -11.75 5.35
N PRO A 71 9.27 -11.43 5.96
CA PRO A 71 8.75 -10.07 6.04
C PRO A 71 9.72 -9.08 6.72
N ASP A 72 10.45 -9.53 7.71
CA ASP A 72 11.48 -8.75 8.40
C ASP A 72 12.60 -8.28 7.46
N ARG A 73 13.08 -9.19 6.59
CA ARG A 73 14.12 -8.89 5.61
C ARG A 73 13.60 -7.99 4.47
N VAL A 74 12.35 -8.19 4.05
CA VAL A 74 11.70 -7.33 3.07
C VAL A 74 11.53 -5.91 3.62
N ALA A 75 11.07 -5.77 4.88
CA ALA A 75 10.96 -4.48 5.55
C ALA A 75 12.32 -3.77 5.69
N ALA A 76 13.38 -4.52 6.05
CA ALA A 76 14.74 -3.99 6.16
C ALA A 76 15.31 -3.46 4.83
N ARG A 77 14.76 -3.89 3.68
CA ARG A 77 15.12 -3.37 2.35
C ARG A 77 14.39 -2.08 1.97
N GLY A 78 13.48 -1.61 2.82
CA GLY A 78 12.74 -0.36 2.61
C GLY A 78 11.38 -0.57 1.92
N ILE A 79 10.75 -1.72 2.09
CA ILE A 79 9.37 -1.98 1.68
C ILE A 79 8.49 -1.96 2.93
N ALA A 80 7.52 -1.03 3.01
CA ALA A 80 6.53 -1.00 4.07
C ALA A 80 5.15 -1.41 3.53
N HIS A 81 4.37 -2.10 4.35
CA HIS A 81 3.05 -2.60 3.97
C HIS A 81 1.99 -2.10 4.96
N VAL A 82 0.97 -1.43 4.45
CA VAL A 82 -0.28 -1.13 5.14
C VAL A 82 -1.29 -2.19 4.72
N PRO A 83 -1.57 -3.19 5.56
CA PRO A 83 -2.47 -4.28 5.20
C PRO A 83 -3.92 -3.83 5.24
N GLU A 84 -4.78 -4.57 4.56
CA GLU A 84 -6.23 -4.53 4.80
C GLU A 84 -6.55 -4.67 6.30
N GLY A 85 -7.55 -3.95 6.78
CA GLY A 85 -7.91 -3.97 8.20
C GLY A 85 -7.02 -3.12 9.10
N ARG A 86 -6.21 -2.22 8.51
CA ARG A 86 -5.41 -1.16 9.16
C ARG A 86 -4.19 -1.65 9.93
N GLY A 87 -4.25 -2.82 10.57
CA GLY A 87 -3.16 -3.44 11.34
C GLY A 87 -2.62 -2.57 12.48
N THR A 88 -3.40 -1.61 13.02
CA THR A 88 -2.96 -0.78 14.16
C THR A 88 -2.79 -1.61 15.42
N LEU A 89 -1.80 -1.23 16.25
CA LEU A 89 -1.54 -1.86 17.54
C LEU A 89 -2.47 -1.23 18.57
N SER A 90 -3.63 -1.84 18.80
CA SER A 90 -4.73 -1.30 19.58
C SER A 90 -4.37 -0.97 21.02
N GLN A 91 -3.46 -1.72 21.63
CA GLN A 91 -2.98 -1.54 23.00
C GLN A 91 -2.04 -0.32 23.17
N LEU A 92 -1.47 0.16 22.08
CA LEU A 92 -0.52 1.27 22.08
C LEU A 92 -1.23 2.59 21.77
N THR A 93 -0.67 3.69 22.27
CA THR A 93 -1.08 5.04 21.90
C THR A 93 -0.73 5.35 20.45
N VAL A 94 -1.30 6.42 19.90
CA VAL A 94 -0.94 6.94 18.57
C VAL A 94 0.58 7.19 18.47
N ARG A 95 1.17 7.87 19.46
CA ARG A 95 2.61 8.13 19.51
C ARG A 95 3.44 6.86 19.51
N GLU A 96 3.05 5.87 20.29
CA GLU A 96 3.77 4.59 20.37
C GLU A 96 3.64 3.80 19.06
N ASN A 97 2.46 3.77 18.44
CA ASN A 97 2.28 3.18 17.11
C ASN A 97 3.24 3.81 16.08
N LEU A 98 3.34 5.14 16.02
CA LEU A 98 4.28 5.82 15.13
C LEU A 98 5.73 5.43 15.46
N LYS A 99 6.12 5.41 16.74
CA LYS A 99 7.47 5.00 17.14
C LYS A 99 7.81 3.57 16.76
N VAL A 100 6.86 2.63 16.86
CA VAL A 100 7.06 1.23 16.41
C VAL A 100 7.36 1.18 14.92
N GLY A 101 6.74 2.04 14.09
CA GLY A 101 7.06 2.14 12.68
C GLY A 101 8.55 2.46 12.39
N ALA A 102 9.21 3.16 13.31
CA ALA A 102 10.62 3.51 13.22
C ALA A 102 11.55 2.50 13.92
N TYR A 103 11.08 1.29 14.28
CA TYR A 103 11.83 0.34 15.11
C TYR A 103 13.23 -0.01 14.56
N LEU A 104 13.38 -0.11 13.25
CA LEU A 104 14.66 -0.43 12.60
C LEU A 104 15.60 0.77 12.50
N ARG A 105 15.15 1.98 12.86
CA ARG A 105 15.91 3.23 12.72
C ARG A 105 16.63 3.60 14.00
N LYS A 106 17.76 4.32 13.88
CA LYS A 106 18.60 4.78 15.01
C LYS A 106 18.70 6.30 15.11
N ASP A 107 18.16 7.01 14.13
CA ASP A 107 18.24 8.47 13.96
C ASP A 107 17.17 9.24 14.76
N ARG A 108 17.30 9.23 16.10
CA ARG A 108 16.28 9.74 17.05
C ARG A 108 15.75 11.14 16.73
N LYS A 109 16.59 12.07 16.26
CA LYS A 109 16.17 13.44 15.91
C LYS A 109 15.26 13.42 14.69
N ALA A 110 15.61 12.68 13.65
CA ALA A 110 14.79 12.55 12.45
C ALA A 110 13.47 11.79 12.74
N ILE A 111 13.50 10.78 13.63
CA ILE A 111 12.27 10.10 14.07
C ILE A 111 11.30 11.09 14.74
N ALA A 112 11.77 12.00 15.60
CA ALA A 112 10.93 13.02 16.21
C ALA A 112 10.30 13.95 15.16
N SER A 113 11.11 14.45 14.23
CA SER A 113 10.63 15.28 13.11
C SER A 113 9.63 14.56 12.21
N ASP A 114 9.83 13.26 11.95
CA ASP A 114 8.90 12.46 11.15
C ASP A 114 7.56 12.22 11.87
N ILE A 115 7.56 12.12 13.20
CA ILE A 115 6.31 12.08 13.99
C ILE A 115 5.55 13.40 13.81
N ASP A 116 6.23 14.55 13.94
CA ASP A 116 5.60 15.86 13.77
C ASP A 116 5.06 16.00 12.34
N TYR A 117 5.81 15.56 11.33
CA TYR A 117 5.34 15.50 9.94
C TYR A 117 4.09 14.63 9.77
N CYS A 118 4.04 13.44 10.38
CA CYS A 118 2.85 12.59 10.36
C CYS A 118 1.63 13.27 10.98
N LEU A 119 1.83 14.05 12.06
CA LEU A 119 0.76 14.79 12.71
C LEU A 119 0.29 16.01 11.90
N ASP A 120 1.17 16.60 11.10
CA ASP A 120 0.81 17.66 10.17
C ASP A 120 0.12 17.10 8.89
N LEU A 121 0.49 15.89 8.49
CA LEU A 121 -0.17 15.18 7.40
C LEU A 121 -1.57 14.70 7.80
N PHE A 122 -1.75 14.27 9.05
CA PHE A 122 -2.99 13.79 9.65
C PHE A 122 -3.36 14.58 10.91
N PRO A 123 -3.88 15.83 10.79
CA PRO A 123 -4.17 16.70 11.94
C PRO A 123 -5.13 16.07 12.96
N GLN A 124 -6.01 15.16 12.53
CA GLN A 124 -6.93 14.43 13.39
C GLN A 124 -6.19 13.60 14.46
N LEU A 125 -4.99 13.10 14.16
CA LEU A 125 -4.17 12.34 15.10
C LEU A 125 -3.47 13.23 16.13
N LYS A 126 -3.29 14.53 15.84
CA LYS A 126 -2.58 15.48 16.73
C LYS A 126 -3.27 15.58 18.09
N ASN A 127 -4.60 15.72 18.07
CA ASN A 127 -5.41 15.82 19.29
C ASN A 127 -5.58 14.45 20.01
N ARG A 128 -5.17 13.37 19.35
CA ARG A 128 -5.28 12.00 19.84
C ARG A 128 -3.94 11.35 20.14
N ILE A 129 -2.84 12.12 20.15
CA ILE A 129 -1.47 11.60 20.23
C ILE A 129 -1.21 10.69 21.45
N ALA A 130 -1.87 10.95 22.57
CA ALA A 130 -1.80 10.15 23.79
C ALA A 130 -2.95 9.13 23.93
N SER A 131 -3.92 9.13 23.00
CA SER A 131 -5.04 8.18 23.02
C SER A 131 -4.58 6.81 22.56
N SER A 132 -5.18 5.74 23.13
CA SER A 132 -5.02 4.38 22.61
C SER A 132 -5.56 4.29 21.17
N ALA A 133 -4.89 3.53 20.31
CA ALA A 133 -5.34 3.31 18.94
C ALA A 133 -6.71 2.61 18.88
N ALA A 134 -7.11 1.87 19.92
CA ALA A 134 -8.45 1.28 20.02
C ALA A 134 -9.57 2.34 20.13
N ALA A 135 -9.26 3.54 20.65
CA ALA A 135 -10.24 4.62 20.83
C ALA A 135 -10.40 5.51 19.58
N LEU A 136 -9.68 5.21 18.50
CA LEU A 136 -9.72 5.95 17.25
C LEU A 136 -10.89 5.49 16.37
N SER A 137 -11.47 6.42 15.61
CA SER A 137 -12.38 6.09 14.51
C SER A 137 -11.68 5.28 13.42
N GLY A 138 -12.44 4.61 12.55
CA GLY A 138 -11.88 3.84 11.45
C GLY A 138 -10.96 4.65 10.54
N GLY A 139 -11.30 5.89 10.24
CA GLY A 139 -10.47 6.78 9.44
C GLY A 139 -9.18 7.19 10.14
N GLU A 140 -9.26 7.53 11.44
CA GLU A 140 -8.08 7.86 12.23
C GLU A 140 -7.13 6.65 12.37
N GLN A 141 -7.68 5.43 12.50
CA GLN A 141 -6.87 4.20 12.50
C GLN A 141 -6.16 3.99 11.17
N GLN A 142 -6.83 4.28 10.03
CA GLN A 142 -6.22 4.19 8.72
C GLN A 142 -5.09 5.23 8.55
N MET A 143 -5.34 6.48 8.96
CA MET A 143 -4.32 7.54 8.98
C MET A 143 -3.10 7.12 9.82
N LEU A 144 -3.35 6.51 11.00
CA LEU A 144 -2.30 5.99 11.87
C LEU A 144 -1.52 4.86 11.22
N ALA A 145 -2.18 3.94 10.52
CA ALA A 145 -1.54 2.83 9.82
C ALA A 145 -0.60 3.34 8.71
N VAL A 146 -1.05 4.30 7.90
CA VAL A 146 -0.23 4.95 6.87
C VAL A 146 0.94 5.70 7.50
N GLY A 147 0.69 6.52 8.55
CA GLY A 147 1.74 7.23 9.27
C GLY A 147 2.79 6.28 9.86
N ARG A 148 2.37 5.18 10.48
CA ARG A 148 3.28 4.17 11.02
C ARG A 148 4.14 3.52 9.94
N ALA A 149 3.57 3.21 8.77
CA ALA A 149 4.34 2.66 7.66
C ALA A 149 5.37 3.67 7.13
N PHE A 150 5.01 4.95 7.03
CA PHE A 150 5.93 6.03 6.66
C PHE A 150 7.10 6.20 7.64
N MET A 151 6.89 5.98 8.93
CA MET A 151 7.95 6.09 9.95
C MET A 151 9.15 5.19 9.69
N ALA A 152 8.99 4.13 8.92
CA ALA A 152 10.10 3.29 8.45
C ALA A 152 10.98 4.01 7.40
N ARG A 153 10.58 5.15 6.84
CA ARG A 153 11.14 5.81 5.66
C ARG A 153 11.34 4.84 4.49
N PRO A 154 10.26 4.19 4.05
CA PRO A 154 10.37 3.18 3.00
C PRO A 154 10.67 3.82 1.65
N ARG A 155 11.30 3.06 0.75
CA ARG A 155 11.41 3.39 -0.67
C ARG A 155 10.14 3.01 -1.43
N LEU A 156 9.44 1.96 -0.97
CA LEU A 156 8.18 1.47 -1.54
C LEU A 156 7.13 1.29 -0.44
N LEU A 157 5.96 1.89 -0.63
CA LEU A 157 4.80 1.73 0.22
C LEU A 157 3.74 0.87 -0.49
N LEU A 158 3.42 -0.28 0.11
CA LEU A 158 2.33 -1.16 -0.31
C LEU A 158 1.06 -0.77 0.45
N LEU A 159 -0.03 -0.46 -0.25
CA LEU A 159 -1.33 -0.08 0.33
C LEU A 159 -2.39 -1.09 -0.10
N ASP A 160 -2.99 -1.78 0.85
CA ASP A 160 -4.02 -2.80 0.62
C ASP A 160 -5.40 -2.26 1.05
N GLU A 161 -6.22 -1.90 0.05
CA GLU A 161 -7.59 -1.41 0.22
C GLU A 161 -7.75 -0.35 1.32
N ALA A 162 -6.93 0.71 1.25
CA ALA A 162 -6.86 1.75 2.28
C ALA A 162 -8.16 2.55 2.46
N SER A 163 -9.11 2.44 1.53
CA SER A 163 -10.44 3.06 1.60
C SER A 163 -11.51 2.16 2.20
N LEU A 164 -11.24 0.86 2.39
CA LEU A 164 -12.25 -0.11 2.77
C LEU A 164 -12.90 0.21 4.13
N GLY A 165 -14.23 0.21 4.15
CA GLY A 165 -15.02 0.46 5.38
C GLY A 165 -14.92 1.89 5.90
N LEU A 166 -14.48 2.85 5.08
CA LEU A 166 -14.49 4.27 5.38
C LEU A 166 -15.68 4.97 4.71
N ALA A 167 -16.21 6.01 5.38
CA ALA A 167 -17.13 6.91 4.73
C ALA A 167 -16.43 7.62 3.54
N PRO A 168 -17.15 7.93 2.44
CA PRO A 168 -16.55 8.51 1.24
C PRO A 168 -15.71 9.76 1.48
N SER A 169 -16.17 10.66 2.34
CA SER A 169 -15.42 11.88 2.70
C SER A 169 -14.11 11.55 3.44
N THR A 170 -14.15 10.57 4.35
CA THR A 170 -12.96 10.13 5.09
C THR A 170 -11.95 9.44 4.17
N ALA A 171 -12.42 8.57 3.28
CA ALA A 171 -11.57 7.91 2.28
C ALA A 171 -10.86 8.96 1.40
N LYS A 172 -11.61 9.99 0.94
CA LYS A 172 -11.04 11.10 0.17
C LYS A 172 -9.94 11.82 0.96
N THR A 173 -10.18 12.16 2.24
CA THR A 173 -9.18 12.82 3.09
C THR A 173 -7.92 11.96 3.26
N VAL A 174 -8.06 10.65 3.48
CA VAL A 174 -6.92 9.71 3.59
C VAL A 174 -6.12 9.68 2.28
N TYR A 175 -6.80 9.61 1.13
CA TYR A 175 -6.16 9.56 -0.18
C TYR A 175 -5.48 10.88 -0.56
N GLU A 176 -6.05 12.02 -0.21
CA GLU A 176 -5.42 13.34 -0.37
C GLU A 176 -4.11 13.42 0.44
N ALA A 177 -4.12 12.92 1.68
CA ALA A 177 -2.94 12.89 2.52
C ALA A 177 -1.87 11.91 1.98
N ILE A 178 -2.25 10.73 1.48
CA ILE A 178 -1.33 9.79 0.80
C ILE A 178 -0.72 10.45 -0.45
N GLY A 179 -1.53 11.17 -1.24
CA GLY A 179 -1.05 11.91 -2.40
C GLY A 179 -0.06 13.03 -2.03
N ARG A 180 -0.31 13.74 -0.94
CA ARG A 180 0.62 14.72 -0.38
C ARG A 180 1.92 14.05 0.06
N LEU A 181 1.82 12.95 0.81
CA LEU A 181 2.97 12.15 1.24
C LEU A 181 3.85 11.74 0.04
N ARG A 182 3.25 11.20 -1.02
CA ARG A 182 3.97 10.82 -2.24
C ARG A 182 4.74 11.99 -2.84
N ARG A 183 4.06 13.12 -3.05
CA ARG A 183 4.67 14.31 -3.67
C ARG A 183 5.82 14.90 -2.86
N GLU A 184 5.69 14.91 -1.54
CA GLU A 184 6.69 15.54 -0.66
C GLU A 184 7.87 14.62 -0.35
N SER A 185 7.67 13.29 -0.29
CA SER A 185 8.72 12.33 0.07
C SER A 185 9.35 11.61 -1.12
N GLY A 186 8.69 11.59 -2.29
CA GLY A 186 9.16 10.82 -3.45
C GLY A 186 9.04 9.30 -3.30
N ILE A 187 8.31 8.80 -2.32
CA ILE A 187 8.11 7.36 -2.09
C ILE A 187 7.37 6.74 -3.27
N ALA A 188 7.88 5.61 -3.78
CA ALA A 188 7.14 4.79 -4.73
C ALA A 188 5.97 4.08 -4.04
N MET A 189 4.86 3.87 -4.76
CA MET A 189 3.66 3.25 -4.19
C MET A 189 3.12 2.15 -5.09
N LEU A 190 2.68 1.05 -4.47
CA LEU A 190 1.85 0.03 -5.10
C LEU A 190 0.53 -0.03 -4.32
N ILE A 191 -0.56 0.32 -5.00
CA ILE A 191 -1.87 0.55 -4.38
C ILE A 191 -2.86 -0.48 -4.90
N VAL A 192 -3.37 -1.30 -4.01
CA VAL A 192 -4.47 -2.22 -4.29
C VAL A 192 -5.77 -1.57 -3.89
N GLU A 193 -6.73 -1.52 -4.81
CA GLU A 193 -8.05 -0.95 -4.55
C GLU A 193 -9.15 -1.64 -5.36
N GLN A 194 -10.34 -1.65 -4.79
CA GLN A 194 -11.56 -2.00 -5.50
C GLN A 194 -12.21 -0.72 -6.09
N ASN A 195 -12.09 0.40 -5.39
CA ASN A 195 -12.60 1.69 -5.86
C ASN A 195 -11.60 2.34 -6.83
N ALA A 196 -11.78 2.08 -8.11
CA ALA A 196 -10.92 2.61 -9.15
C ALA A 196 -10.91 4.15 -9.20
N ASN A 197 -12.03 4.83 -8.85
CA ASN A 197 -12.06 6.30 -8.79
C ASN A 197 -11.05 6.85 -7.80
N LEU A 198 -10.95 6.25 -6.62
CA LEU A 198 -9.95 6.65 -5.62
C LEU A 198 -8.54 6.29 -6.07
N ALA A 199 -8.31 5.05 -6.55
CA ALA A 199 -7.01 4.63 -7.02
C ALA A 199 -6.44 5.58 -8.08
N PHE A 200 -7.25 5.93 -9.07
CA PHE A 200 -6.86 6.83 -10.15
C PHE A 200 -6.56 8.28 -9.72
N THR A 201 -6.84 8.68 -8.48
CA THR A 201 -6.38 9.98 -7.97
C THR A 201 -4.91 9.97 -7.60
N LEU A 202 -4.32 8.79 -7.40
CA LEU A 202 -2.95 8.62 -6.91
C LEU A 202 -2.01 7.96 -7.90
N VAL A 203 -2.51 7.02 -8.73
CA VAL A 203 -1.64 6.16 -9.55
C VAL A 203 -1.38 6.74 -10.94
N ASP A 204 -0.18 6.51 -11.45
CA ASP A 204 0.22 6.91 -12.80
C ASP A 204 -0.28 5.88 -13.82
N THR A 205 -0.11 4.59 -13.48
CA THR A 205 -0.55 3.43 -14.27
C THR A 205 -1.28 2.45 -13.38
N ALA A 206 -2.10 1.58 -13.97
CA ALA A 206 -2.71 0.49 -13.22
C ALA A 206 -2.81 -0.79 -14.06
N THR A 207 -2.88 -1.91 -13.33
CA THR A 207 -3.16 -3.23 -13.88
C THR A 207 -4.45 -3.75 -13.28
N VAL A 208 -5.35 -4.23 -14.11
CA VAL A 208 -6.55 -4.95 -13.69
C VAL A 208 -6.20 -6.42 -13.57
N LEU A 209 -6.46 -7.01 -12.40
CA LEU A 209 -6.32 -8.44 -12.19
C LEU A 209 -7.67 -9.14 -12.30
N GLU A 210 -7.69 -10.25 -13.03
CA GLU A 210 -8.80 -11.20 -13.09
C GLU A 210 -8.26 -12.61 -12.86
N THR A 211 -8.81 -13.31 -11.88
CA THR A 211 -8.47 -14.70 -11.56
C THR A 211 -6.95 -14.96 -11.54
N GLY A 212 -6.22 -14.10 -10.83
CA GLY A 212 -4.77 -14.25 -10.63
C GLY A 212 -3.89 -13.93 -11.84
N ARG A 213 -4.41 -13.26 -12.86
CA ARG A 213 -3.70 -12.86 -14.08
C ARG A 213 -3.90 -11.37 -14.38
N ASN A 214 -2.97 -10.80 -15.13
CA ASN A 214 -3.13 -9.48 -15.72
C ASN A 214 -4.17 -9.57 -16.85
N ALA A 215 -5.30 -8.89 -16.71
CA ALA A 215 -6.31 -8.78 -17.76
C ALA A 215 -6.05 -7.55 -18.64
N LEU A 216 -5.70 -6.42 -18.01
CA LEU A 216 -5.48 -5.15 -18.69
C LEU A 216 -4.43 -4.33 -17.96
N THR A 217 -3.60 -3.59 -18.67
CA THR A 217 -2.63 -2.65 -18.10
C THR A 217 -2.59 -1.38 -18.94
N GLY A 218 -2.54 -0.22 -18.30
CA GLY A 218 -2.48 1.07 -18.99
C GLY A 218 -2.25 2.24 -18.03
N THR A 219 -2.13 3.42 -18.59
CA THR A 219 -2.11 4.67 -17.79
C THR A 219 -3.46 4.92 -17.17
N SER A 220 -3.48 5.67 -16.07
CA SER A 220 -4.75 6.08 -15.42
C SER A 220 -5.69 6.81 -16.37
N ALA A 221 -5.16 7.60 -17.32
CA ALA A 221 -5.95 8.32 -18.30
C ALA A 221 -6.61 7.38 -19.32
N GLU A 222 -5.84 6.42 -19.85
CA GLU A 222 -6.34 5.40 -20.79
C GLU A 222 -7.44 4.54 -20.16
N LEU A 223 -7.16 4.00 -18.95
CA LEU A 223 -8.09 3.12 -18.26
C LEU A 223 -9.40 3.83 -17.88
N LYS A 224 -9.35 5.10 -17.46
CA LYS A 224 -10.55 5.92 -17.20
C LYS A 224 -11.42 6.13 -18.44
N GLY A 225 -10.80 6.14 -19.63
CA GLY A 225 -11.49 6.31 -20.91
C GLY A 225 -12.19 5.06 -21.42
N MET A 226 -11.88 3.89 -20.86
CA MET A 226 -12.41 2.60 -21.32
C MET A 226 -13.81 2.32 -20.76
N ASP A 227 -14.80 2.06 -21.62
CA ASP A 227 -16.17 1.77 -21.20
C ASP A 227 -16.29 0.51 -20.33
N GLU A 228 -15.43 -0.47 -20.56
CA GLU A 228 -15.37 -1.70 -19.79
C GLU A 228 -14.95 -1.45 -18.34
N ILE A 229 -13.93 -0.63 -18.13
CA ILE A 229 -13.48 -0.20 -16.79
C ILE A 229 -14.53 0.68 -16.13
N ARG A 230 -15.17 1.58 -16.89
CA ARG A 230 -16.25 2.42 -16.36
C ARG A 230 -17.41 1.59 -15.84
N ARG A 231 -17.87 0.59 -16.58
CA ARG A 231 -18.98 -0.26 -16.15
C ARG A 231 -18.60 -1.18 -14.99
N ALA A 232 -17.40 -1.77 -15.00
CA ALA A 232 -16.99 -2.75 -13.99
C ALA A 232 -16.55 -2.11 -12.65
N TYR A 233 -15.89 -0.93 -12.69
CA TYR A 233 -15.16 -0.40 -11.54
C TYR A 233 -15.42 1.07 -11.21
N LEU A 234 -16.07 1.87 -12.10
CA LEU A 234 -16.29 3.30 -11.87
C LEU A 234 -17.75 3.65 -11.55
N GLY A 235 -18.66 2.69 -11.62
CA GLY A 235 -20.10 2.91 -11.44
C GLY A 235 -20.64 3.73 -12.61
N GLY A 236 -21.18 3.07 -13.63
CA GLY A 236 -21.85 3.70 -14.76
C GLY A 236 -23.23 4.26 -14.35
#